data_4001bc0fdb2aa2dfa50c1e4390f9f1ca
#
_entry.id   4001bc0fdb2aa2dfa50c1e4390f9f1ca
#
_cell.length_a   1.000
_cell.length_b   1.000
_cell.length_c   1.000
_cell.angle_alpha   90.00
_cell.angle_beta   90.00
_cell.angle_gamma   90.00
#
_symmetry.space_group_name_H-M   'P 1'
#
loop_
_entity.id
_entity.type
_entity.pdbx_description
1 polymer ?
#
loop_
_entity_poly.entity_id
_entity_poly.type
_entity_poly.pdbx_seq_one_letter_code
_entity_poly.pdbx_strand_id
1 'polypeptide(L)'
;MLNPEDLKKKTFTKGFRGYEVEEVDKFLAKLIKEYEYLYLDNLEQKETIERVSSKLEYYQQMEATMQSTLAVAQETADEVKNASEKKAALLEKETAV
;
A
#
# COMPACT_ATOMS: atom_id res chain seq x y z
N MET A 1 13.01 -13.77 -20.18
CA MET A 1 12.64 -12.36 -20.36
C MET A 1 13.86 -11.54 -20.74
N LEU A 2 13.75 -10.64 -21.70
CA LEU A 2 14.87 -9.78 -22.08
C LEU A 2 15.11 -8.71 -21.02
N ASN A 3 16.36 -8.59 -20.56
CA ASN A 3 16.73 -7.50 -19.66
C ASN A 3 17.44 -6.39 -20.44
N PRO A 4 17.64 -5.20 -19.85
CA PRO A 4 18.29 -4.11 -20.56
C PRO A 4 19.70 -4.42 -21.07
N GLU A 5 20.44 -5.30 -20.39
CA GLU A 5 21.78 -5.68 -20.82
C GLU A 5 21.73 -6.53 -22.10
N ASP A 6 20.74 -7.42 -22.21
CA ASP A 6 20.53 -8.23 -23.42
C ASP A 6 20.29 -7.34 -24.62
N LEU A 7 19.53 -6.27 -24.44
CA LEU A 7 19.26 -5.30 -25.49
C LEU A 7 20.51 -4.53 -25.91
N LYS A 8 21.35 -4.13 -24.95
CA LYS A 8 22.58 -3.41 -25.22
C LYS A 8 23.63 -4.24 -25.93
N LYS A 9 23.66 -5.54 -25.62
CA LYS A 9 24.63 -6.47 -26.19
C LYS A 9 24.18 -7.10 -27.50
N LYS A 10 22.92 -6.88 -27.89
CA LYS A 10 22.37 -7.49 -29.08
C LYS A 10 23.06 -6.94 -30.34
N THR A 11 23.60 -7.85 -31.14
CA THR A 11 24.19 -7.54 -32.44
C THR A 11 23.48 -8.40 -33.50
N PHE A 12 23.46 -7.88 -34.72
CA PHE A 12 22.84 -8.58 -35.83
C PHE A 12 23.88 -8.92 -36.91
N THR A 13 23.69 -10.05 -37.56
CA THR A 13 24.56 -10.49 -38.65
C THR A 13 24.41 -9.56 -39.83
N LYS A 14 25.51 -9.07 -40.36
CA LYS A 14 25.53 -8.21 -41.55
C LYS A 14 25.47 -9.06 -42.82
N GLY A 15 24.46 -8.83 -43.62
CA GLY A 15 24.37 -9.42 -44.97
C GLY A 15 25.04 -8.55 -46.01
N PHE A 16 24.91 -8.93 -47.26
CA PHE A 16 25.53 -8.23 -48.39
C PHE A 16 25.06 -6.78 -48.55
N ARG A 17 23.81 -6.48 -48.16
CA ARG A 17 23.21 -5.13 -48.24
C ARG A 17 22.79 -4.57 -46.89
N GLY A 18 23.47 -4.96 -45.77
CA GLY A 18 23.16 -4.54 -44.43
C GLY A 18 22.83 -5.73 -43.53
N TYR A 19 22.03 -5.52 -42.49
CA TYR A 19 21.66 -6.58 -41.56
C TYR A 19 20.64 -7.52 -42.22
N GLU A 20 20.62 -8.78 -41.75
CA GLU A 20 19.67 -9.76 -42.20
C GLU A 20 18.26 -9.40 -41.68
N VAL A 21 17.32 -9.17 -42.61
CA VAL A 21 15.99 -8.65 -42.32
C VAL A 21 15.21 -9.60 -41.41
N GLU A 22 15.26 -10.91 -41.70
CA GLU A 22 14.54 -11.91 -40.88
C GLU A 22 14.99 -11.93 -39.44
N GLU A 23 16.29 -11.82 -39.23
CA GLU A 23 16.87 -11.82 -37.88
C GLU A 23 16.41 -10.59 -37.07
N VAL A 24 16.43 -9.41 -37.70
CA VAL A 24 15.97 -8.17 -37.11
C VAL A 24 14.48 -8.22 -36.80
N ASP A 25 13.68 -8.71 -37.79
CA ASP A 25 12.22 -8.80 -37.62
C ASP A 25 11.83 -9.75 -36.49
N LYS A 26 12.50 -10.90 -36.39
CA LYS A 26 12.24 -11.85 -35.27
C LYS A 26 12.58 -11.27 -33.94
N PHE A 27 13.69 -10.56 -33.85
CA PHE A 27 14.10 -9.91 -32.60
C PHE A 27 13.12 -8.81 -32.21
N LEU A 28 12.70 -7.99 -33.15
CA LEU A 28 11.71 -6.93 -32.90
C LEU A 28 10.36 -7.51 -32.49
N ALA A 29 9.91 -8.60 -33.11
CA ALA A 29 8.66 -9.25 -32.74
C ALA A 29 8.71 -9.75 -31.29
N LYS A 30 9.83 -10.35 -30.89
CA LYS A 30 10.04 -10.81 -29.53
C LYS A 30 10.08 -9.62 -28.55
N LEU A 31 10.78 -8.57 -28.91
CA LEU A 31 10.89 -7.36 -28.11
C LEU A 31 9.53 -6.71 -27.90
N ILE A 32 8.72 -6.61 -28.95
CA ILE A 32 7.37 -6.03 -28.87
C ILE A 32 6.51 -6.83 -27.91
N LYS A 33 6.53 -8.16 -27.98
CA LYS A 33 5.76 -9.02 -27.09
C LYS A 33 6.15 -8.80 -25.64
N GLU A 34 7.45 -8.75 -25.35
CA GLU A 34 7.93 -8.54 -23.99
C GLU A 34 7.63 -7.13 -23.50
N TYR A 35 7.72 -6.14 -24.36
CA TYR A 35 7.36 -4.78 -24.02
C TYR A 35 5.87 -4.66 -23.68
N GLU A 36 5.00 -5.28 -24.50
CA GLU A 36 3.57 -5.28 -24.22
C GLU A 36 3.26 -5.94 -22.88
N TYR A 37 3.90 -7.07 -22.60
CA TYR A 37 3.74 -7.76 -21.33
C TYR A 37 4.15 -6.86 -20.15
N LEU A 38 5.31 -6.23 -20.23
CA LEU A 38 5.80 -5.35 -19.18
C LEU A 38 4.91 -4.11 -19.01
N TYR A 39 4.41 -3.58 -20.12
CA TYR A 39 3.51 -2.43 -20.09
C TYR A 39 2.22 -2.77 -19.35
N LEU A 40 1.60 -3.89 -19.67
CA LEU A 40 0.38 -4.33 -18.99
C LEU A 40 0.62 -4.67 -17.53
N ASP A 41 1.73 -5.36 -17.23
CA ASP A 41 2.13 -5.67 -15.86
C ASP A 41 2.35 -4.40 -15.05
N ASN A 42 2.99 -3.40 -15.64
CA ASN A 42 3.23 -2.11 -15.00
C ASN A 42 1.92 -1.39 -14.66
N LEU A 43 0.94 -1.42 -15.57
CA LEU A 43 -0.40 -0.86 -15.32
C LEU A 43 -1.08 -1.57 -14.17
N GLU A 44 -1.04 -2.90 -14.15
CA GLU A 44 -1.64 -3.70 -13.09
C GLU A 44 -0.99 -3.41 -11.73
N GLN A 45 0.33 -3.31 -11.71
CA GLN A 45 1.05 -2.96 -10.47
C GLN A 45 0.71 -1.57 -9.97
N LYS A 46 0.55 -0.60 -10.85
CA LYS A 46 0.13 0.76 -10.47
C LYS A 46 -1.25 0.75 -9.84
N GLU A 47 -2.20 0.01 -10.42
CA GLU A 47 -3.54 -0.14 -9.87
C GLU A 47 -3.50 -0.81 -8.49
N THR A 48 -2.65 -1.83 -8.34
CA THR A 48 -2.47 -2.52 -7.07
C THR A 48 -1.91 -1.57 -6.00
N ILE A 49 -0.92 -0.76 -6.37
CA ILE A 49 -0.33 0.23 -5.45
C ILE A 49 -1.39 1.23 -4.99
N GLU A 50 -2.20 1.76 -5.91
CA GLU A 50 -3.29 2.69 -5.56
C GLU A 50 -4.29 2.05 -4.61
N ARG A 51 -4.69 0.81 -4.89
CA ARG A 51 -5.64 0.08 -4.04
C ARG A 51 -5.07 -0.17 -2.64
N VAL A 52 -3.81 -0.60 -2.57
CA VAL A 52 -3.14 -0.85 -1.29
C VAL A 52 -2.93 0.45 -0.52
N SER A 53 -2.53 1.52 -1.21
CA SER A 53 -2.36 2.84 -0.58
C SER A 53 -3.67 3.35 0.01
N SER A 54 -4.78 3.19 -0.72
CA SER A 54 -6.10 3.60 -0.23
C SER A 54 -6.52 2.79 0.99
N LYS A 55 -6.25 1.49 1.00
CA LYS A 55 -6.51 0.63 2.16
C LYS A 55 -5.67 1.05 3.36
N LEU A 56 -4.40 1.37 3.12
CA LEU A 56 -3.50 1.82 4.18
C LEU A 56 -4.01 3.10 4.82
N GLU A 57 -4.43 4.08 4.02
CA GLU A 57 -5.03 5.33 4.53
C GLU A 57 -6.27 5.04 5.36
N TYR A 58 -7.12 4.16 4.88
CA TYR A 58 -8.34 3.77 5.59
C TYR A 58 -8.00 3.17 6.97
N TYR A 59 -7.05 2.24 7.03
CA TYR A 59 -6.64 1.62 8.29
C TYR A 59 -5.94 2.60 9.23
N GLN A 60 -5.16 3.53 8.69
CA GLN A 60 -4.53 4.58 9.50
C GLN A 60 -5.57 5.50 10.13
N GLN A 61 -6.60 5.88 9.38
CA GLN A 61 -7.71 6.68 9.90
C GLN A 61 -8.50 5.91 10.96
N MET A 62 -8.72 4.63 10.72
CA MET A 62 -9.42 3.77 11.67
C MET A 62 -8.63 3.63 12.97
N GLU A 63 -7.30 3.44 12.88
CA GLU A 63 -6.42 3.39 14.04
C GLU A 63 -6.48 4.69 14.84
N ALA A 64 -6.39 5.83 14.18
CA ALA A 64 -6.50 7.14 14.84
C ALA A 64 -7.84 7.31 15.55
N THR A 65 -8.93 6.89 14.91
CA THR A 65 -10.27 6.92 15.50
C THR A 65 -10.36 6.00 16.72
N MET A 66 -9.78 4.80 16.63
CA MET A 66 -9.76 3.88 17.76
C MET A 66 -8.99 4.44 18.94
N GLN A 67 -7.82 5.03 18.70
CA GLN A 67 -7.03 5.67 19.74
C GLN A 67 -7.79 6.81 20.41
N SER A 68 -8.46 7.64 19.60
CA SER A 68 -9.30 8.73 20.10
C SER A 68 -10.45 8.18 20.95
N THR A 69 -11.11 7.12 20.49
CA THR A 69 -12.22 6.48 21.21
C THR A 69 -11.74 5.90 22.53
N LEU A 70 -10.58 5.25 22.54
CA LEU A 70 -10.00 4.70 23.79
C LEU A 70 -9.67 5.80 24.78
N ALA A 71 -9.13 6.94 24.30
CA ALA A 71 -8.82 8.07 25.16
C ALA A 71 -10.09 8.63 25.80
N VAL A 72 -11.16 8.80 25.03
CA VAL A 72 -12.46 9.27 25.53
C VAL A 72 -13.05 8.27 26.52
N ALA A 73 -12.96 6.98 26.21
CA ALA A 73 -13.45 5.93 27.12
C ALA A 73 -12.69 5.95 28.46
N GLN A 74 -11.39 6.16 28.42
CA GLN A 74 -10.57 6.26 29.63
C GLN A 74 -10.94 7.46 30.45
N GLU A 75 -11.13 8.62 29.83
CA GLU A 75 -11.57 9.85 30.48
C GLU A 75 -12.95 9.67 31.14
N THR A 76 -13.87 9.05 30.40
CA THR A 76 -15.22 8.76 30.92
C THR A 76 -15.16 7.82 32.14
N ALA A 77 -14.32 6.77 32.06
CA ALA A 77 -14.15 5.84 33.17
C ALA A 77 -13.61 6.54 34.40
N ASP A 78 -12.64 7.43 34.22
CA ASP A 78 -12.07 8.22 35.33
C ASP A 78 -13.12 9.16 35.95
N GLU A 79 -13.93 9.81 35.14
CA GLU A 79 -15.03 10.67 35.60
C GLU A 79 -16.05 9.89 36.41
N VAL A 80 -16.45 8.69 35.90
CA VAL A 80 -17.39 7.83 36.61
C VAL A 80 -16.82 7.37 37.94
N LYS A 81 -15.56 6.99 37.98
CA LYS A 81 -14.87 6.59 39.19
C LYS A 81 -14.86 7.72 40.21
N ASN A 82 -14.48 8.93 39.78
CA ASN A 82 -14.45 10.11 40.66
C ASN A 82 -15.83 10.45 41.18
N ALA A 83 -16.85 10.39 40.34
CA ALA A 83 -18.23 10.65 40.77
C ALA A 83 -18.72 9.60 41.77
N SER A 84 -18.38 8.33 41.58
CA SER A 84 -18.70 7.24 42.49
C SER A 84 -18.03 7.41 43.84
N GLU A 85 -16.76 7.79 43.83
CA GLU A 85 -16.00 8.04 45.10
C GLU A 85 -16.59 9.22 45.90
N LYS A 86 -16.97 10.29 45.20
CA LYS A 86 -17.62 11.43 45.82
C LYS A 86 -18.98 11.06 46.43
N LYS A 87 -19.76 10.26 45.68
CA LYS A 87 -21.06 9.79 46.15
C LYS A 87 -20.91 8.90 47.38
N ALA A 88 -19.94 7.99 47.37
CA ALA A 88 -19.66 7.13 48.51
C ALA A 88 -19.25 7.96 49.75
N ALA A 89 -18.39 8.97 49.58
CA ALA A 89 -17.98 9.85 50.64
C ALA A 89 -19.15 10.64 51.23
N LEU A 90 -20.07 11.12 50.38
CA LEU A 90 -21.28 11.79 50.81
C LEU A 90 -22.20 10.87 51.62
N LEU A 91 -22.36 9.63 51.17
CA LEU A 91 -23.19 8.64 51.86
C LEU A 91 -22.60 8.29 53.24
N GLU A 92 -21.27 8.17 53.34
CA GLU A 92 -20.61 7.95 54.60
C GLU A 92 -20.85 9.10 55.57
N LYS A 93 -20.75 10.35 55.10
CA LYS A 93 -21.03 11.52 55.91
C LYS A 93 -22.46 11.54 56.44
N GLU A 94 -23.44 11.23 55.55
CA GLU A 94 -24.84 11.17 55.93
C GLU A 94 -25.11 10.07 56.97
N THR A 95 -24.43 8.94 56.83
CA THR A 95 -24.60 7.79 57.74
C THR A 95 -23.92 8.02 59.05
N ALA A 96 -22.84 8.80 59.09
CA ALA A 96 -22.10 9.09 60.31
C ALA A 96 -22.77 10.13 61.23
N VAL A 97 -23.73 10.87 60.69
CA VAL A 97 -24.53 11.84 61.42
C VAL A 97 -25.77 11.18 62.02
#